data_1d249676fc777d1fa27d00b5e4f3a404
#
_entry.id   1d249676fc777d1fa27d00b5e4f3a404
#
_cell.length_a   1.000
_cell.length_b   1.000
_cell.length_c   1.000
_cell.angle_alpha   90.00
_cell.angle_beta   90.00
_cell.angle_gamma   90.00
#
_symmetry.space_group_name_H-M   'P 1'
#
loop_
_entity.id
_entity.type
_entity.pdbx_description
1 polymer ?
#
loop_
_entity_poly.entity_id
_entity_poly.type
_entity_poly.pdbx_seq_one_letter_code
_entity_poly.pdbx_strand_id
1 'polypeptide(L)'
;MPPTPNFQTGQISLRPFTKEDAPDLLAILNHPDLAGRNYIPWDFSQDLPLTLAQAEKIIGQWAEKEAGFCYAVILNESQQLIGHAEVDQSWDPHMSNCAVTIAPSFQRQGYGGQALTLLLDYLYNFTVAHNVSHWIADWNTPAQAFVQKFGFRQAGVIRRNSFRGGKYSDAIYFDLLRPEWKERRHAA
;
A
#
# COMPACT_ATOMS: atom_id res chain seq x y z
N MET A 1 -27.39 -12.56 3.16
CA MET A 1 -26.67 -11.48 2.48
C MET A 1 -25.25 -11.97 2.20
N PRO A 2 -24.66 -11.68 1.05
CA PRO A 2 -23.24 -11.93 0.88
C PRO A 2 -22.46 -11.14 1.95
N PRO A 3 -21.33 -11.67 2.44
CA PRO A 3 -20.51 -10.96 3.42
C PRO A 3 -20.02 -9.63 2.82
N THR A 4 -20.08 -8.58 3.60
CA THR A 4 -19.55 -7.25 3.21
C THR A 4 -18.06 -7.18 3.59
N PRO A 5 -17.19 -6.59 2.75
CA PRO A 5 -15.79 -6.39 3.11
C PRO A 5 -15.67 -5.59 4.41
N ASN A 6 -14.83 -6.07 5.31
CA ASN A 6 -14.51 -5.34 6.53
C ASN A 6 -13.17 -4.62 6.34
N PHE A 7 -13.18 -3.31 6.44
CA PHE A 7 -11.99 -2.47 6.37
C PHE A 7 -11.59 -1.87 7.74
N GLN A 8 -11.87 -2.58 8.81
CA GLN A 8 -11.62 -2.12 10.17
C GLN A 8 -11.03 -3.22 11.06
N THR A 9 -10.08 -2.84 11.90
CA THR A 9 -9.58 -3.60 13.06
C THR A 9 -9.93 -2.86 14.35
N GLY A 10 -9.49 -3.38 15.51
CA GLY A 10 -9.63 -2.66 16.77
C GLY A 10 -8.87 -1.31 16.80
N GLN A 11 -7.78 -1.18 16.05
CA GLN A 11 -6.89 -0.03 16.13
C GLN A 11 -6.96 0.89 14.91
N ILE A 12 -7.21 0.36 13.71
CA ILE A 12 -7.24 1.15 12.48
C ILE A 12 -8.48 0.85 11.64
N SER A 13 -8.82 1.81 10.80
CA SER A 13 -9.80 1.65 9.72
C SER A 13 -9.24 2.17 8.40
N LEU A 14 -9.71 1.58 7.29
CA LEU A 14 -9.43 2.05 5.94
C LEU A 14 -10.72 2.67 5.40
N ARG A 15 -10.63 3.89 4.88
CA ARG A 15 -11.75 4.59 4.23
C ARG A 15 -11.28 5.34 2.99
N PRO A 16 -12.18 5.64 2.06
CA PRO A 16 -11.85 6.56 0.98
C PRO A 16 -11.26 7.87 1.50
N PHE A 17 -10.34 8.46 0.74
CA PHE A 17 -9.87 9.80 1.02
C PHE A 17 -10.97 10.83 0.75
N THR A 18 -10.93 11.91 1.52
CA THR A 18 -11.70 13.13 1.26
C THR A 18 -10.75 14.29 0.98
N LYS A 19 -11.24 15.41 0.45
CA LYS A 19 -10.38 16.57 0.17
C LYS A 19 -9.76 17.16 1.44
N GLU A 20 -10.44 17.02 2.55
CA GLU A 20 -9.97 17.46 3.86
C GLU A 20 -8.73 16.71 4.35
N ASP A 21 -8.48 15.51 3.82
CA ASP A 21 -7.28 14.71 4.14
C ASP A 21 -6.02 15.21 3.41
N ALA A 22 -6.14 16.09 2.43
CA ALA A 22 -5.02 16.49 1.59
C ALA A 22 -3.84 17.11 2.35
N PRO A 23 -4.03 17.96 3.37
CA PRO A 23 -2.92 18.48 4.17
C PRO A 23 -2.15 17.39 4.92
N ASP A 24 -2.85 16.43 5.52
CA ASP A 24 -2.25 15.34 6.29
C ASP A 24 -1.53 14.34 5.37
N LEU A 25 -2.15 14.00 4.23
CA LEU A 25 -1.52 13.19 3.20
C LEU A 25 -0.25 13.86 2.68
N LEU A 26 -0.30 15.16 2.40
CA LEU A 26 0.85 15.94 1.94
C LEU A 26 2.00 15.93 2.95
N ALA A 27 1.68 16.07 4.24
CA ALA A 27 2.68 16.00 5.32
C ALA A 27 3.37 14.62 5.38
N ILE A 28 2.62 13.55 5.17
CA ILE A 28 3.16 12.18 5.09
C ILE A 28 4.08 12.05 3.87
N LEU A 29 3.63 12.41 2.68
CA LEU A 29 4.36 12.21 1.43
C LEU A 29 5.63 13.07 1.33
N ASN A 30 5.59 14.28 1.88
CA ASN A 30 6.76 15.17 1.93
C ASN A 30 7.69 14.89 3.13
N HIS A 31 7.36 13.90 3.97
CA HIS A 31 8.23 13.58 5.11
C HIS A 31 9.60 13.10 4.62
N PRO A 32 10.72 13.66 5.14
CA PRO A 32 12.08 13.36 4.64
C PRO A 32 12.40 11.85 4.62
N ASP A 33 11.93 11.11 5.60
CA ASP A 33 12.17 9.66 5.68
C ASP A 33 11.39 8.85 4.63
N LEU A 34 10.27 9.36 4.10
CA LEU A 34 9.53 8.73 3.02
C LEU A 34 9.98 9.25 1.66
N ALA A 35 10.10 10.55 1.51
CA ALA A 35 10.53 11.19 0.30
C ALA A 35 11.94 10.74 -0.15
N GLY A 36 12.85 10.55 0.80
CA GLY A 36 14.20 10.03 0.54
C GLY A 36 14.26 8.53 0.22
N ARG A 37 13.22 7.77 0.59
CA ARG A 37 13.19 6.30 0.51
C ARG A 37 12.29 5.73 -0.58
N ASN A 38 11.82 6.53 -1.51
CA ASN A 38 11.16 6.09 -2.75
C ASN A 38 9.79 5.46 -2.63
N TYR A 39 8.98 5.79 -1.67
CA TYR A 39 7.59 5.42 -1.78
C TYR A 39 6.73 6.65 -2.00
N ILE A 40 6.55 6.98 -3.26
CA ILE A 40 5.52 7.92 -3.70
C ILE A 40 4.55 7.09 -4.52
N PRO A 41 3.24 7.14 -4.26
CA PRO A 41 2.25 6.50 -5.13
C PRO A 41 2.50 6.87 -6.59
N TRP A 42 2.23 5.94 -7.51
CA TRP A 42 2.49 6.11 -8.95
C TRP A 42 1.88 7.37 -9.55
N ASP A 43 0.81 7.85 -8.95
CA ASP A 43 0.06 9.02 -9.40
C ASP A 43 0.74 10.35 -9.06
N PHE A 44 1.80 10.33 -8.24
CA PHE A 44 2.56 11.54 -7.89
C PHE A 44 3.79 11.70 -8.77
N SER A 45 4.04 12.94 -9.19
CA SER A 45 5.34 13.33 -9.74
C SER A 45 6.46 12.99 -8.74
N GLN A 46 7.58 12.53 -9.26
CA GLN A 46 8.77 12.27 -8.42
C GLN A 46 9.47 13.54 -7.96
N ASP A 47 8.99 14.70 -8.39
CA ASP A 47 9.52 16.01 -8.02
C ASP A 47 8.94 16.43 -6.68
N LEU A 48 9.73 16.30 -5.64
CA LEU A 48 9.42 16.75 -4.30
C LEU A 48 10.01 18.15 -4.02
N PRO A 49 9.37 18.95 -3.17
CA PRO A 49 8.15 18.67 -2.40
C PRO A 49 6.87 18.81 -3.24
N LEU A 50 5.88 17.98 -2.94
CA LEU A 50 4.53 18.09 -3.49
C LEU A 50 3.82 19.32 -2.93
N THR A 51 2.88 19.86 -3.71
CA THR A 51 1.99 20.96 -3.30
C THR A 51 0.62 20.46 -2.85
N LEU A 52 -0.09 21.29 -2.09
CA LEU A 52 -1.46 20.95 -1.66
C LEU A 52 -2.39 20.69 -2.84
N ALA A 53 -2.32 21.53 -3.88
CA ALA A 53 -3.14 21.37 -5.08
C ALA A 53 -2.87 20.05 -5.81
N GLN A 54 -1.63 19.55 -5.79
CA GLN A 54 -1.30 18.22 -6.34
C GLN A 54 -1.92 17.11 -5.50
N ALA A 55 -1.85 17.19 -4.18
CA ALA A 55 -2.47 16.22 -3.28
C ALA A 55 -4.00 16.16 -3.46
N GLU A 56 -4.67 17.31 -3.52
CA GLU A 56 -6.12 17.41 -3.78
C GLU A 56 -6.52 16.80 -5.12
N LYS A 57 -5.74 17.11 -6.18
CA LYS A 57 -5.98 16.54 -7.51
C LYS A 57 -5.91 15.01 -7.50
N ILE A 58 -4.94 14.46 -6.83
CA ILE A 58 -4.73 13.00 -6.79
C ILE A 58 -5.79 12.31 -5.94
N ILE A 59 -6.19 12.89 -4.82
CA ILE A 59 -7.34 12.38 -4.06
C ILE A 59 -8.59 12.32 -4.95
N GLY A 60 -8.82 13.35 -5.79
CA GLY A 60 -9.89 13.32 -6.78
C GLY A 60 -9.77 12.17 -7.78
N GLN A 61 -8.56 11.92 -8.31
CA GLN A 61 -8.31 10.81 -9.23
C GLN A 61 -8.52 9.44 -8.55
N TRP A 62 -8.14 9.30 -7.28
CA TRP A 62 -8.39 8.07 -6.52
C TRP A 62 -9.87 7.80 -6.27
N ALA A 63 -10.66 8.84 -6.10
CA ALA A 63 -12.12 8.72 -5.94
C ALA A 63 -12.81 8.20 -7.22
N GLU A 64 -12.22 8.44 -8.39
CA GLU A 64 -12.73 8.04 -9.70
C GLU A 64 -12.11 6.73 -10.23
N LYS A 65 -11.22 6.09 -9.45
CA LYS A 65 -10.50 4.88 -9.89
C LYS A 65 -11.47 3.71 -10.04
N GLU A 66 -11.58 3.14 -11.25
CA GLU A 66 -12.50 2.03 -11.56
C GLU A 66 -11.93 0.66 -11.18
N ALA A 67 -10.61 0.48 -11.24
CA ALA A 67 -9.94 -0.81 -11.02
C ALA A 67 -8.99 -0.76 -9.82
N GLY A 68 -9.55 -0.89 -8.63
CA GLY A 68 -8.84 -0.79 -7.37
C GLY A 68 -9.23 0.46 -6.57
N PHE A 69 -8.43 0.82 -5.58
CA PHE A 69 -8.66 1.99 -4.74
C PHE A 69 -7.37 2.43 -4.03
N CYS A 70 -7.35 3.67 -3.55
CA CYS A 70 -6.40 4.12 -2.55
C CYS A 70 -7.17 4.69 -1.37
N TYR A 71 -6.99 4.10 -0.18
CA TYR A 71 -7.72 4.44 1.04
C TYR A 71 -6.79 5.03 2.09
N ALA A 72 -7.33 5.96 2.85
CA ALA A 72 -6.69 6.50 4.03
C ALA A 72 -6.63 5.43 5.13
N VAL A 73 -5.49 5.31 5.81
CA VAL A 73 -5.34 4.53 7.03
C VAL A 73 -5.56 5.46 8.22
N ILE A 74 -6.62 5.21 8.97
CA ILE A 74 -7.05 6.06 10.08
C ILE A 74 -6.83 5.32 11.40
N LEU A 75 -6.21 5.99 12.36
CA LEU A 75 -6.11 5.50 13.73
C LEU A 75 -7.46 5.71 14.44
N ASN A 76 -8.11 4.63 14.88
CA ASN A 76 -9.49 4.69 15.41
C ASN A 76 -9.61 5.56 16.66
N GLU A 77 -8.62 5.53 17.54
CA GLU A 77 -8.63 6.27 18.80
C GLU A 77 -8.64 7.79 18.60
N SER A 78 -7.78 8.30 17.73
CA SER A 78 -7.59 9.74 17.52
C SER A 78 -8.24 10.27 16.24
N GLN A 79 -8.77 9.39 15.39
CA GLN A 79 -9.28 9.73 14.05
C GLN A 79 -8.21 10.38 13.15
N GLN A 80 -6.93 10.19 13.48
CA GLN A 80 -5.81 10.73 12.73
C GLN A 80 -5.50 9.89 11.51
N LEU A 81 -5.22 10.53 10.39
CA LEU A 81 -4.66 9.92 9.20
C LEU A 81 -3.19 9.55 9.46
N ILE A 82 -2.87 8.26 9.40
CA ILE A 82 -1.53 7.74 9.68
C ILE A 82 -0.86 7.08 8.48
N GLY A 83 -1.52 7.05 7.33
CA GLY A 83 -0.97 6.43 6.13
C GLY A 83 -1.99 6.24 5.02
N HIS A 84 -1.60 5.46 4.02
CA HIS A 84 -2.50 5.03 2.95
C HIS A 84 -2.30 3.56 2.60
N ALA A 85 -3.35 2.96 2.05
CA ALA A 85 -3.41 1.58 1.61
C ALA A 85 -4.00 1.52 0.21
N GLU A 86 -3.33 0.86 -0.71
CA GLU A 86 -3.66 0.85 -2.13
C GLU A 86 -3.87 -0.56 -2.66
N VAL A 87 -4.86 -0.69 -3.54
CA VAL A 87 -5.10 -1.87 -4.39
C VAL A 87 -5.13 -1.41 -5.83
N ASP A 88 -4.44 -2.12 -6.70
CA ASP A 88 -4.47 -1.93 -8.14
C ASP A 88 -4.80 -3.25 -8.86
N GLN A 89 -5.85 -3.23 -9.68
CA GLN A 89 -6.33 -4.34 -10.49
C GLN A 89 -6.42 -3.97 -11.97
N SER A 90 -5.77 -2.88 -12.37
CA SER A 90 -5.90 -2.30 -13.71
C SER A 90 -5.31 -3.19 -14.81
N TRP A 91 -4.30 -4.00 -14.49
CA TRP A 91 -3.65 -4.88 -15.46
C TRP A 91 -4.45 -6.18 -15.68
N ASP A 92 -4.70 -6.91 -14.61
CA ASP A 92 -5.47 -8.16 -14.61
C ASP A 92 -6.16 -8.33 -13.25
N PRO A 93 -7.48 -8.47 -13.18
CA PRO A 93 -8.19 -8.62 -11.91
C PRO A 93 -7.84 -9.92 -11.16
N HIS A 94 -7.24 -10.92 -11.83
CA HIS A 94 -6.75 -12.14 -11.17
C HIS A 94 -5.35 -11.95 -10.56
N MET A 95 -4.60 -10.94 -11.05
CA MET A 95 -3.28 -10.57 -10.54
C MET A 95 -3.30 -9.13 -10.07
N SER A 96 -3.50 -8.95 -8.78
CA SER A 96 -3.61 -7.62 -8.16
C SER A 96 -2.29 -7.17 -7.55
N ASN A 97 -2.09 -5.87 -7.47
CA ASN A 97 -1.04 -5.27 -6.64
C ASN A 97 -1.67 -4.64 -5.40
N CYS A 98 -0.95 -4.66 -4.30
CA CYS A 98 -1.33 -3.88 -3.11
C CYS A 98 -0.10 -3.25 -2.46
N ALA A 99 -0.31 -2.11 -1.82
CA ALA A 99 0.73 -1.39 -1.11
C ALA A 99 0.20 -0.73 0.16
N VAL A 100 1.07 -0.57 1.15
CA VAL A 100 0.75 0.11 2.40
C VAL A 100 1.89 1.05 2.75
N THR A 101 1.56 2.30 3.01
CA THR A 101 2.50 3.30 3.55
C THR A 101 1.99 3.81 4.89
N ILE A 102 2.83 3.77 5.91
CA ILE A 102 2.54 4.32 7.24
C ILE A 102 3.51 5.47 7.51
N ALA A 103 3.00 6.57 8.03
CA ALA A 103 3.79 7.73 8.43
C ALA A 103 4.90 7.33 9.41
N PRO A 104 6.11 7.88 9.30
CA PRO A 104 7.27 7.45 10.09
C PRO A 104 7.04 7.39 11.59
N SER A 105 6.31 8.36 12.16
CA SER A 105 5.95 8.40 13.58
C SER A 105 5.05 7.26 14.06
N PHE A 106 4.37 6.58 13.14
CA PHE A 106 3.46 5.46 13.41
C PHE A 106 3.99 4.10 12.94
N GLN A 107 5.19 4.07 12.38
CA GLN A 107 5.82 2.82 11.96
C GLN A 107 6.24 1.96 13.16
N ARG A 108 6.44 0.66 12.92
CA ARG A 108 6.90 -0.34 13.92
C ARG A 108 5.93 -0.59 15.09
N GLN A 109 4.69 -0.14 14.98
CA GLN A 109 3.61 -0.32 15.95
C GLN A 109 2.55 -1.34 15.49
N GLY A 110 2.78 -2.02 14.36
CA GLY A 110 1.89 -3.07 13.85
C GLY A 110 0.81 -2.57 12.88
N TYR A 111 0.60 -1.26 12.72
CA TYR A 111 -0.47 -0.71 11.87
C TYR A 111 -0.34 -1.10 10.40
N GLY A 112 0.87 -1.08 9.84
CA GLY A 112 1.10 -1.54 8.47
C GLY A 112 0.70 -3.00 8.25
N GLY A 113 0.93 -3.84 9.25
CA GLY A 113 0.52 -5.25 9.21
C GLY A 113 -0.99 -5.42 9.23
N GLN A 114 -1.69 -4.66 10.07
CA GLN A 114 -3.14 -4.66 10.11
C GLN A 114 -3.73 -4.18 8.77
N ALA A 115 -3.21 -3.08 8.21
CA ALA A 115 -3.65 -2.56 6.93
C ALA A 115 -3.44 -3.58 5.80
N LEU A 116 -2.25 -4.21 5.70
CA LEU A 116 -1.97 -5.23 4.69
C LEU A 116 -2.89 -6.45 4.85
N THR A 117 -3.18 -6.87 6.08
CA THR A 117 -4.13 -7.97 6.34
C THR A 117 -5.52 -7.64 5.80
N LEU A 118 -6.03 -6.43 6.04
CA LEU A 118 -7.33 -5.97 5.53
C LEU A 118 -7.37 -5.99 3.99
N LEU A 119 -6.29 -5.54 3.33
CA LEU A 119 -6.21 -5.57 1.86
C LEU A 119 -6.19 -7.01 1.32
N LEU A 120 -5.40 -7.90 1.91
CA LEU A 120 -5.30 -9.30 1.48
C LEU A 120 -6.62 -10.06 1.74
N ASP A 121 -7.25 -9.84 2.88
CA ASP A 121 -8.56 -10.41 3.18
C ASP A 121 -9.63 -9.91 2.18
N TYR A 122 -9.61 -8.63 1.81
CA TYR A 122 -10.46 -8.09 0.77
C TYR A 122 -10.20 -8.76 -0.58
N LEU A 123 -8.96 -8.73 -1.06
CA LEU A 123 -8.60 -9.25 -2.37
C LEU A 123 -8.95 -10.73 -2.52
N TYR A 124 -8.64 -11.54 -1.51
CA TYR A 124 -8.83 -12.98 -1.63
C TYR A 124 -10.23 -13.49 -1.28
N ASN A 125 -11.05 -12.73 -0.56
CA ASN A 125 -12.40 -13.16 -0.18
C ASN A 125 -13.51 -12.48 -0.97
N PHE A 126 -13.25 -11.30 -1.57
CA PHE A 126 -14.29 -10.47 -2.19
C PHE A 126 -14.03 -10.16 -3.67
N THR A 127 -12.88 -10.56 -4.22
CA THR A 127 -12.54 -10.35 -5.62
C THR A 127 -12.15 -11.66 -6.30
N VAL A 128 -11.87 -11.61 -7.60
CA VAL A 128 -11.34 -12.75 -8.36
C VAL A 128 -9.82 -12.91 -8.24
N ALA A 129 -9.12 -12.03 -7.52
CA ALA A 129 -7.68 -12.06 -7.38
C ALA A 129 -7.19 -13.43 -6.90
N HIS A 130 -6.26 -14.02 -7.62
CA HIS A 130 -5.61 -15.29 -7.29
C HIS A 130 -4.17 -15.09 -6.83
N ASN A 131 -3.51 -14.10 -7.42
CA ASN A 131 -2.14 -13.69 -7.09
C ASN A 131 -2.16 -12.23 -6.64
N VAL A 132 -1.52 -11.91 -5.53
CA VAL A 132 -1.21 -10.54 -5.13
C VAL A 132 0.29 -10.36 -5.21
N SER A 133 0.73 -9.42 -6.03
CA SER A 133 2.14 -9.13 -6.22
C SER A 133 2.52 -7.75 -5.72
N HIS A 134 3.80 -7.59 -5.43
CA HIS A 134 4.41 -6.31 -5.08
C HIS A 134 5.87 -6.30 -5.50
N TRP A 135 6.36 -5.16 -6.00
CA TRP A 135 7.77 -4.98 -6.25
C TRP A 135 8.40 -4.02 -5.24
N ILE A 136 9.59 -4.32 -4.80
CA ILE A 136 10.33 -3.59 -3.77
C ILE A 136 11.74 -3.37 -4.26
N ALA A 137 12.25 -2.14 -4.14
CA ALA A 137 13.63 -1.86 -4.50
C ALA A 137 14.61 -2.74 -3.70
N ASP A 138 15.69 -3.18 -4.34
CA ASP A 138 16.69 -4.10 -3.77
C ASP A 138 17.31 -3.61 -2.45
N TRP A 139 17.46 -2.30 -2.30
CA TRP A 139 18.00 -1.66 -1.09
C TRP A 139 16.96 -1.54 0.05
N ASN A 140 15.65 -1.68 -0.21
CA ASN A 140 14.60 -1.55 0.81
C ASN A 140 14.36 -2.88 1.56
N THR A 141 15.42 -3.38 2.20
CA THR A 141 15.39 -4.65 2.94
C THR A 141 14.35 -4.70 4.07
N PRO A 142 14.01 -3.59 4.77
CA PRO A 142 12.92 -3.61 5.75
C PRO A 142 11.55 -3.92 5.12
N ALA A 143 11.25 -3.39 3.93
CA ALA A 143 9.99 -3.69 3.25
C ALA A 143 9.97 -5.13 2.72
N GLN A 144 11.09 -5.65 2.21
CA GLN A 144 11.21 -7.05 1.81
C GLN A 144 10.93 -7.99 2.98
N ALA A 145 11.58 -7.76 4.14
CA ALA A 145 11.33 -8.55 5.34
C ALA A 145 9.89 -8.42 5.84
N PHE A 146 9.27 -7.25 5.67
CA PHE A 146 7.87 -7.03 6.03
C PHE A 146 6.94 -7.91 5.21
N VAL A 147 7.01 -7.88 3.87
CA VAL A 147 6.11 -8.69 3.03
C VAL A 147 6.35 -10.19 3.21
N GLN A 148 7.61 -10.63 3.37
CA GLN A 148 7.94 -12.03 3.66
C GLN A 148 7.30 -12.54 4.95
N LYS A 149 7.17 -11.70 5.96
CA LYS A 149 6.43 -12.00 7.19
C LYS A 149 4.96 -12.36 6.94
N PHE A 150 4.36 -11.82 5.89
CA PHE A 150 2.99 -12.11 5.45
C PHE A 150 2.89 -13.31 4.53
N GLY A 151 4.01 -13.95 4.21
CA GLY A 151 4.06 -15.14 3.38
C GLY A 151 4.36 -14.88 1.92
N PHE A 152 4.61 -13.62 1.55
CA PHE A 152 5.06 -13.32 0.19
C PHE A 152 6.41 -13.99 -0.08
N ARG A 153 6.56 -14.53 -1.28
CA ARG A 153 7.78 -15.16 -1.77
C ARG A 153 8.39 -14.36 -2.89
N GLN A 154 9.71 -14.38 -2.99
CA GLN A 154 10.38 -13.73 -4.11
C GLN A 154 10.07 -14.51 -5.39
N ALA A 155 9.47 -13.83 -6.36
CA ALA A 155 9.07 -14.37 -7.66
C ALA A 155 10.07 -14.04 -8.78
N GLY A 156 10.80 -12.93 -8.63
CA GLY A 156 11.76 -12.52 -9.65
C GLY A 156 12.50 -11.23 -9.33
N VAL A 157 13.32 -10.80 -10.30
CA VAL A 157 14.09 -9.56 -10.24
C VAL A 157 14.02 -8.85 -11.58
N ILE A 158 13.65 -7.58 -11.58
CA ILE A 158 13.78 -6.69 -12.74
C ILE A 158 15.02 -5.82 -12.52
N ARG A 159 16.01 -6.02 -13.37
CA ARG A 159 17.28 -5.30 -13.26
C ARG A 159 17.13 -3.83 -13.70
N ARG A 160 17.79 -2.93 -12.95
CA ARG A 160 17.85 -1.48 -13.26
C ARG A 160 16.45 -0.87 -13.45
N ASN A 161 15.49 -1.27 -12.63
CA ASN A 161 14.10 -0.83 -12.72
C ASN A 161 13.91 0.64 -12.36
N SER A 162 14.77 1.19 -11.54
CA SER A 162 14.72 2.60 -11.16
C SER A 162 16.10 3.26 -11.15
N PHE A 163 16.12 4.58 -11.38
CA PHE A 163 17.33 5.39 -11.29
C PHE A 163 17.11 6.51 -10.30
N ARG A 164 17.94 6.56 -9.25
CA ARG A 164 17.81 7.56 -8.21
C ARG A 164 19.16 7.88 -7.57
N GLY A 165 19.37 9.16 -7.23
CA GLY A 165 20.61 9.59 -6.60
C GLY A 165 21.86 9.20 -7.40
N GLY A 166 21.79 9.20 -8.73
CA GLY A 166 22.89 8.81 -9.62
C GLY A 166 23.14 7.30 -9.74
N LYS A 167 22.26 6.44 -9.20
CA LYS A 167 22.41 4.98 -9.20
C LYS A 167 21.17 4.26 -9.72
N TYR A 168 21.39 3.16 -10.45
CA TYR A 168 20.33 2.21 -10.76
C TYR A 168 20.12 1.28 -9.58
N SER A 169 18.85 0.88 -9.35
CA SER A 169 18.45 -0.17 -8.43
C SER A 169 17.56 -1.18 -9.13
N ASP A 170 17.64 -2.41 -8.66
CA ASP A 170 16.79 -3.50 -9.13
C ASP A 170 15.44 -3.46 -8.38
N ALA A 171 14.41 -4.03 -8.99
CA ALA A 171 13.16 -4.31 -8.31
C ALA A 171 13.06 -5.80 -8.02
N ILE A 172 12.87 -6.15 -6.77
CA ILE A 172 12.61 -7.51 -6.33
C ILE A 172 11.10 -7.71 -6.34
N TYR A 173 10.63 -8.65 -7.14
CA TYR A 173 9.23 -9.03 -7.21
C TYR A 173 8.90 -10.05 -6.13
N PHE A 174 7.82 -9.81 -5.44
CA PHE A 174 7.23 -10.72 -4.47
C PHE A 174 5.80 -11.03 -4.87
N ASP A 175 5.36 -12.24 -4.61
CA ASP A 175 3.98 -12.65 -4.79
C ASP A 175 3.47 -13.47 -3.61
N LEU A 176 2.14 -13.53 -3.50
CA LEU A 176 1.41 -14.37 -2.56
C LEU A 176 0.18 -14.91 -3.27
N LEU A 177 -0.03 -16.22 -3.20
CA LEU A 177 -1.18 -16.87 -3.83
C LEU A 177 -2.35 -17.00 -2.84
N ARG A 178 -3.58 -16.94 -3.36
CA ARG A 178 -4.81 -17.10 -2.55
C ARG A 178 -4.80 -18.36 -1.67
N PRO A 179 -4.40 -19.58 -2.13
CA PRO A 179 -4.34 -20.75 -1.26
C PRO A 179 -3.38 -20.56 -0.09
N GLU A 180 -2.20 -19.99 -0.34
CA GLU A 180 -1.17 -19.77 0.69
C GLU A 180 -1.66 -18.80 1.78
N TRP A 181 -2.38 -17.74 1.39
CA TRP A 181 -3.00 -16.83 2.33
C TRP A 181 -4.08 -17.52 3.17
N LYS A 182 -4.96 -18.30 2.54
CA LYS A 182 -6.03 -19.04 3.25
C LYS A 182 -5.48 -20.03 4.25
N GLU A 183 -4.47 -20.82 3.87
CA GLU A 183 -3.81 -21.75 4.79
C GLU A 183 -3.22 -21.01 6.00
N ARG A 184 -2.56 -19.89 5.77
CA ARG A 184 -1.96 -19.06 6.81
C ARG A 184 -3.00 -18.48 7.76
N ARG A 185 -4.16 -18.05 7.24
CA ARG A 185 -5.28 -17.51 8.06
C ARG A 185 -5.98 -18.57 8.89
N HIS A 186 -5.97 -19.84 8.45
CA HIS A 186 -6.53 -20.95 9.24
C HIS A 186 -5.55 -21.43 10.33
N ALA A 187 -4.25 -21.18 10.19
CA ALA A 187 -3.24 -21.60 11.14
C ALA A 187 -2.95 -20.56 12.25
N ALA A 188 -3.47 -19.33 12.15
CA ALA A 188 -3.29 -18.21 13.08
C ALA A 188 -4.49 -18.03 14.00
#